data_69fb344cb9297ee292eade82a282c023
#
_entry.id   69fb344cb9297ee292eade82a282c023
#
_cell.length_a   1.000
_cell.length_b   1.000
_cell.length_c   1.000
_cell.angle_alpha   90.00
_cell.angle_beta   90.00
_cell.angle_gamma   90.00
#
_symmetry.space_group_name_H-M   'P 1'
#
loop_
_entity.id
_entity.type
_entity.pdbx_description
1 polymer ?
#
loop_
_entity_poly.entity_id
_entity_poly.type
_entity_poly.pdbx_seq_one_letter_code
_entity_poly.pdbx_strand_id
1 'polypeptide(L)'
;VESVAEQEDPLGETLGARELDEDLELYKVAVPIGVVGTIFESRPDALVQIAALALKSGNAVILKGGSEASESNRVLYEIIREATAELPDGWVQLIEAHEEVDRLLEMDDKVDLLMPRGSSEFVSYIQNNTQIPVLGHTEGICHVYVDEAADLEQAEEIAFDAKVQYPAVCNAVETLLVNERVAETFLPDVVERYEAASVELRGDEA
;
A
#
# COMPACT_ATOMS: atom_id res chain seq x y z
N VAL A 1 3.07 -10.52 -12.16
CA VAL A 1 2.20 -11.72 -12.21
C VAL A 1 3.02 -12.96 -11.88
N GLU A 2 4.17 -13.18 -12.53
CA GLU A 2 5.01 -14.38 -12.30
C GLU A 2 5.39 -14.50 -10.80
N SER A 3 5.91 -13.44 -10.17
CA SER A 3 6.29 -13.48 -8.76
C SER A 3 5.11 -13.77 -7.82
N VAL A 4 3.88 -13.38 -8.18
CA VAL A 4 2.67 -13.73 -7.42
C VAL A 4 2.29 -15.19 -7.63
N ALA A 5 2.46 -15.72 -8.85
CA ALA A 5 2.20 -17.12 -9.15
C ALA A 5 3.12 -18.07 -8.37
N GLU A 6 4.39 -17.66 -8.16
CA GLU A 6 5.41 -18.42 -7.44
C GLU A 6 5.22 -18.41 -5.91
N GLN A 7 4.42 -17.50 -5.36
CA GLN A 7 4.13 -17.45 -3.92
C GLN A 7 3.35 -18.70 -3.50
N GLU A 8 3.51 -19.09 -2.23
CA GLU A 8 2.69 -20.12 -1.62
C GLU A 8 1.20 -19.71 -1.62
N ASP A 9 0.32 -20.69 -1.63
CA ASP A 9 -1.12 -20.44 -1.55
C ASP A 9 -1.47 -20.04 -0.10
N PRO A 10 -1.99 -18.82 0.14
CA PRO A 10 -2.31 -18.36 1.48
C PRO A 10 -3.61 -18.98 2.03
N LEU A 11 -4.41 -19.62 1.18
CA LEU A 11 -5.73 -20.12 1.58
C LEU A 11 -5.63 -21.43 2.33
N GLY A 12 -6.34 -21.51 3.47
CA GLY A 12 -6.36 -22.69 4.32
C GLY A 12 -5.11 -22.86 5.19
N GLU A 13 -4.15 -21.95 5.13
CA GLU A 13 -2.98 -21.97 6.01
C GLU A 13 -3.41 -21.80 7.47
N THR A 14 -2.89 -22.66 8.34
CA THR A 14 -3.09 -22.55 9.78
C THR A 14 -2.08 -21.55 10.36
N LEU A 15 -2.53 -20.33 10.63
CA LEU A 15 -1.73 -19.23 11.18
C LEU A 15 -1.42 -19.38 12.67
N GLY A 16 -2.12 -20.29 13.35
CA GLY A 16 -1.91 -20.58 14.76
C GLY A 16 -2.91 -21.60 15.27
N ALA A 17 -2.48 -22.38 16.27
CA ALA A 17 -3.31 -23.32 17.00
C ALA A 17 -3.11 -23.11 18.50
N ARG A 18 -4.17 -23.20 19.29
CA ARG A 18 -4.13 -23.06 20.75
C ARG A 18 -5.16 -23.93 21.41
N GLU A 19 -4.72 -24.72 22.38
CA GLU A 19 -5.61 -25.41 23.30
C GLU A 19 -6.16 -24.41 24.32
N LEU A 20 -7.48 -24.30 24.42
CA LEU A 20 -8.18 -23.36 25.30
C LEU A 20 -8.60 -24.07 26.61
N ASP A 21 -8.94 -25.36 26.54
CA ASP A 21 -9.32 -26.23 27.64
C ASP A 21 -9.11 -27.69 27.21
N GLU A 22 -9.28 -28.64 28.10
CA GLU A 22 -9.20 -30.08 27.81
C GLU A 22 -10.16 -30.43 26.66
N ASP A 23 -9.64 -31.02 25.59
CA ASP A 23 -10.36 -31.36 24.34
C ASP A 23 -10.97 -30.15 23.56
N LEU A 24 -10.54 -28.90 23.83
CA LEU A 24 -10.98 -27.72 23.13
C LEU A 24 -9.80 -27.01 22.44
N GLU A 25 -9.67 -27.21 21.14
CA GLU A 25 -8.63 -26.61 20.32
C GLU A 25 -9.19 -25.47 19.44
N LEU A 26 -8.46 -24.35 19.38
CA LEU A 26 -8.74 -23.22 18.51
C LEU A 26 -7.70 -23.15 17.40
N TYR A 27 -8.16 -23.14 16.15
CA TYR A 27 -7.32 -22.95 14.97
C TYR A 27 -7.64 -21.60 14.33
N LYS A 28 -6.58 -20.80 14.05
CA LYS A 28 -6.67 -19.59 13.22
C LYS A 28 -6.26 -19.97 11.81
N VAL A 29 -7.21 -19.93 10.88
CA VAL A 29 -7.01 -20.33 9.48
C VAL A 29 -7.19 -19.13 8.56
N ALA A 30 -6.32 -18.98 7.56
CA ALA A 30 -6.45 -17.95 6.54
C ALA A 30 -7.58 -18.28 5.58
N VAL A 31 -8.45 -17.29 5.32
CA VAL A 31 -9.60 -17.39 4.39
C VAL A 31 -9.66 -16.13 3.53
N PRO A 32 -10.33 -16.16 2.36
CA PRO A 32 -10.56 -14.95 1.58
C PRO A 32 -11.30 -13.88 2.40
N ILE A 33 -11.03 -12.61 2.11
CA ILE A 33 -11.75 -11.47 2.68
C ILE A 33 -13.19 -11.46 2.14
N GLY A 34 -13.33 -11.70 0.83
CA GLY A 34 -14.58 -11.66 0.10
C GLY A 34 -14.50 -10.77 -1.13
N VAL A 35 -15.33 -9.74 -1.20
CA VAL A 35 -15.33 -8.74 -2.28
C VAL A 35 -14.53 -7.51 -1.85
N VAL A 36 -13.46 -7.21 -2.58
CA VAL A 36 -12.57 -6.07 -2.31
C VAL A 36 -12.76 -5.00 -3.36
N GLY A 37 -13.15 -3.80 -2.95
CA GLY A 37 -13.18 -2.62 -3.82
C GLY A 37 -11.83 -1.88 -3.77
N THR A 38 -11.15 -1.74 -4.89
CA THR A 38 -9.87 -1.01 -4.96
C THR A 38 -9.98 0.19 -5.87
N ILE A 39 -9.69 1.37 -5.34
CA ILE A 39 -9.74 2.64 -6.05
C ILE A 39 -8.32 3.19 -6.13
N PHE A 40 -7.79 3.40 -7.34
CA PHE A 40 -6.41 3.80 -7.56
C PHE A 40 -6.29 4.83 -8.67
N GLU A 41 -5.26 5.68 -8.61
CA GLU A 41 -4.98 6.75 -9.57
C GLU A 41 -3.68 6.48 -10.32
N SER A 42 -3.57 7.01 -11.55
CA SER A 42 -2.34 7.19 -12.35
C SER A 42 -1.40 5.98 -12.50
N ARG A 43 -1.87 4.74 -12.28
CA ARG A 43 -1.04 3.54 -12.30
C ARG A 43 -1.77 2.37 -12.96
N PRO A 44 -1.76 2.26 -14.30
CA PRO A 44 -2.41 1.13 -14.97
C PRO A 44 -1.77 -0.24 -14.63
N ASP A 45 -0.48 -0.27 -14.27
CA ASP A 45 0.20 -1.46 -13.75
C ASP A 45 -0.40 -1.98 -12.44
N ALA A 46 -0.94 -1.08 -11.60
CA ALA A 46 -1.60 -1.45 -10.36
C ALA A 46 -2.82 -2.35 -10.60
N LEU A 47 -3.57 -2.13 -11.68
CA LEU A 47 -4.70 -2.99 -12.04
C LEU A 47 -4.30 -4.47 -12.13
N VAL A 48 -3.21 -4.75 -12.84
CA VAL A 48 -2.71 -6.12 -13.03
C VAL A 48 -2.20 -6.72 -11.73
N GLN A 49 -1.48 -5.92 -10.92
CA GLN A 49 -0.97 -6.36 -9.62
C GLN A 49 -2.10 -6.69 -8.66
N ILE A 50 -3.09 -5.80 -8.55
CA ILE A 50 -4.26 -5.97 -7.67
C ILE A 50 -5.08 -7.19 -8.09
N ALA A 51 -5.38 -7.34 -9.39
CA ALA A 51 -6.11 -8.48 -9.88
C ALA A 51 -5.38 -9.80 -9.63
N ALA A 52 -4.05 -9.85 -9.84
CA ALA A 52 -3.25 -11.04 -9.58
C ALA A 52 -3.26 -11.41 -8.08
N LEU A 53 -3.13 -10.42 -7.18
CA LEU A 53 -3.16 -10.66 -5.74
C LEU A 53 -4.56 -11.06 -5.25
N ALA A 54 -5.62 -10.43 -5.77
CA ALA A 54 -6.99 -10.79 -5.45
C ALA A 54 -7.28 -12.25 -5.85
N LEU A 55 -6.90 -12.64 -7.06
CA LEU A 55 -7.04 -14.01 -7.53
C LEU A 55 -6.26 -14.99 -6.67
N LYS A 56 -4.98 -14.69 -6.36
CA LYS A 56 -4.12 -15.56 -5.53
C LYS A 56 -4.67 -15.76 -4.13
N SER A 57 -5.33 -14.75 -3.57
CA SER A 57 -5.93 -14.79 -2.22
C SER A 57 -7.42 -15.16 -2.23
N GLY A 58 -7.97 -15.60 -3.37
CA GLY A 58 -9.34 -16.08 -3.49
C GLY A 58 -10.42 -15.01 -3.34
N ASN A 59 -10.08 -13.74 -3.51
CA ASN A 59 -11.00 -12.62 -3.39
C ASN A 59 -11.60 -12.24 -4.74
N ALA A 60 -12.84 -11.80 -4.75
CA ALA A 60 -13.39 -11.04 -5.87
C ALA A 60 -12.95 -9.57 -5.76
N VAL A 61 -12.76 -8.90 -6.89
CA VAL A 61 -12.26 -7.52 -6.88
C VAL A 61 -13.04 -6.60 -7.82
N ILE A 62 -13.38 -5.42 -7.31
CA ILE A 62 -13.93 -4.30 -8.08
C ILE A 62 -12.80 -3.27 -8.24
N LEU A 63 -12.43 -2.99 -9.46
CA LEU A 63 -11.31 -2.12 -9.83
C LEU A 63 -11.85 -0.78 -10.33
N LYS A 64 -11.38 0.32 -9.74
CA LYS A 64 -11.64 1.69 -10.18
C LYS A 64 -10.33 2.42 -10.39
N GLY A 65 -9.89 2.51 -11.64
CA GLY A 65 -8.71 3.29 -12.02
C GLY A 65 -9.02 4.76 -12.27
N GLY A 66 -7.98 5.59 -12.32
CA GLY A 66 -8.09 7.00 -12.72
C GLY A 66 -8.55 7.16 -14.17
N SER A 67 -9.23 8.25 -14.47
CA SER A 67 -9.75 8.55 -15.81
C SER A 67 -8.65 8.79 -16.84
N GLU A 68 -7.48 9.23 -16.42
CA GLU A 68 -6.29 9.46 -17.23
C GLU A 68 -5.73 8.18 -17.88
N ALA A 69 -6.03 7.02 -17.29
CA ALA A 69 -5.56 5.72 -17.76
C ALA A 69 -6.72 4.78 -18.20
N SER A 70 -7.92 5.32 -18.43
CA SER A 70 -9.13 4.52 -18.68
C SER A 70 -8.98 3.52 -19.83
N GLU A 71 -8.42 3.92 -20.96
CA GLU A 71 -8.21 3.03 -22.10
C GLU A 71 -7.21 1.88 -21.78
N SER A 72 -6.12 2.21 -21.10
CA SER A 72 -5.16 1.19 -20.66
C SER A 72 -5.79 0.22 -19.67
N ASN A 73 -6.54 0.74 -18.70
CA ASN A 73 -7.25 -0.08 -17.72
C ASN A 73 -8.26 -1.02 -18.38
N ARG A 74 -9.00 -0.54 -19.39
CA ARG A 74 -9.98 -1.35 -20.13
C ARG A 74 -9.31 -2.50 -20.87
N VAL A 75 -8.23 -2.21 -21.61
CA VAL A 75 -7.48 -3.25 -22.36
C VAL A 75 -6.90 -4.30 -21.41
N LEU A 76 -6.29 -3.88 -20.31
CA LEU A 76 -5.72 -4.80 -19.33
C LEU A 76 -6.81 -5.65 -18.65
N TYR A 77 -7.95 -5.06 -18.34
CA TYR A 77 -9.10 -5.77 -17.78
C TYR A 77 -9.65 -6.82 -18.75
N GLU A 78 -9.79 -6.49 -20.04
CA GLU A 78 -10.25 -7.43 -21.07
C GLU A 78 -9.28 -8.62 -21.20
N ILE A 79 -7.96 -8.38 -21.21
CA ILE A 79 -6.95 -9.43 -21.23
C ILE A 79 -7.05 -10.34 -19.99
N ILE A 80 -7.24 -9.77 -18.81
CA ILE A 80 -7.39 -10.54 -17.57
C ILE A 80 -8.66 -11.40 -17.64
N ARG A 81 -9.78 -10.83 -18.07
CA ARG A 81 -11.04 -11.57 -18.24
C ARG A 81 -10.92 -12.72 -19.23
N GLU A 82 -10.28 -12.48 -20.37
CA GLU A 82 -10.03 -13.52 -21.36
C GLU A 82 -9.15 -14.64 -20.81
N ALA A 83 -8.05 -14.29 -20.15
CA ALA A 83 -7.12 -15.24 -19.55
C ALA A 83 -7.73 -16.06 -18.40
N THR A 84 -8.81 -15.57 -17.80
CA THR A 84 -9.48 -16.19 -16.64
C THR A 84 -10.93 -16.56 -16.93
N ALA A 85 -11.27 -16.85 -18.19
CA ALA A 85 -12.63 -17.14 -18.63
C ALA A 85 -13.25 -18.41 -17.99
N GLU A 86 -12.42 -19.29 -17.42
CA GLU A 86 -12.87 -20.48 -16.67
C GLU A 86 -13.27 -20.19 -15.22
N LEU A 87 -12.96 -19.00 -14.71
CA LEU A 87 -13.32 -18.59 -13.35
C LEU A 87 -14.79 -18.08 -13.30
N PRO A 88 -15.39 -18.05 -12.11
CA PRO A 88 -16.74 -17.51 -11.94
C PRO A 88 -16.87 -16.09 -12.51
N ASP A 89 -17.99 -15.84 -13.22
CA ASP A 89 -18.28 -14.50 -13.70
C ASP A 89 -18.34 -13.49 -12.55
N GLY A 90 -17.73 -12.31 -12.76
CA GLY A 90 -17.73 -11.22 -11.82
C GLY A 90 -16.66 -11.28 -10.72
N TRP A 91 -15.74 -12.27 -10.75
CA TRP A 91 -14.60 -12.28 -9.81
C TRP A 91 -13.71 -11.05 -9.96
N VAL A 92 -13.62 -10.47 -11.15
CA VAL A 92 -12.99 -9.18 -11.44
C VAL A 92 -13.97 -8.28 -12.19
N GLN A 93 -14.12 -7.05 -11.74
CA GLN A 93 -14.98 -6.05 -12.35
C GLN A 93 -14.23 -4.72 -12.48
N LEU A 94 -14.47 -4.00 -13.57
CA LEU A 94 -13.95 -2.65 -13.78
C LEU A 94 -15.10 -1.66 -13.79
N ILE A 95 -15.01 -0.63 -12.97
CA ILE A 95 -15.91 0.53 -12.98
C ILE A 95 -15.14 1.77 -13.45
N GLU A 96 -15.78 2.62 -14.24
CA GLU A 96 -15.12 3.74 -14.91
C GLU A 96 -15.65 5.12 -14.49
N ALA A 97 -16.96 5.25 -14.26
CA ALA A 97 -17.59 6.51 -13.93
C ALA A 97 -17.32 6.95 -12.47
N HIS A 98 -17.21 8.25 -12.24
CA HIS A 98 -17.07 8.81 -10.89
C HIS A 98 -18.32 8.53 -10.03
N GLU A 99 -19.51 8.61 -10.63
CA GLU A 99 -20.78 8.34 -9.95
C GLU A 99 -20.88 6.87 -9.44
N GLU A 100 -20.10 5.97 -10.03
CA GLU A 100 -20.04 4.57 -9.59
C GLU A 100 -19.25 4.41 -8.29
N VAL A 101 -18.32 5.34 -8.00
CA VAL A 101 -17.61 5.36 -6.70
C VAL A 101 -18.59 5.60 -5.57
N ASP A 102 -19.45 6.61 -5.67
CA ASP A 102 -20.42 6.91 -4.62
C ASP A 102 -21.39 5.74 -4.39
N ARG A 103 -21.81 5.07 -5.47
CA ARG A 103 -22.60 3.85 -5.36
C ARG A 103 -21.83 2.70 -4.71
N LEU A 104 -20.55 2.56 -5.00
CA LEU A 104 -19.70 1.55 -4.37
C LEU A 104 -19.59 1.77 -2.86
N LEU A 105 -19.50 3.02 -2.41
CA LEU A 105 -19.44 3.39 -1.00
C LEU A 105 -20.70 3.02 -0.20
N GLU A 106 -21.82 2.87 -0.89
CA GLU A 106 -23.12 2.50 -0.31
C GLU A 106 -23.38 0.97 -0.29
N MET A 107 -22.47 0.16 -0.85
CA MET A 107 -22.64 -1.29 -1.01
C MET A 107 -22.07 -2.10 0.18
N ASP A 108 -22.34 -1.68 1.40
CA ASP A 108 -21.85 -2.33 2.62
C ASP A 108 -22.41 -3.76 2.83
N ASP A 109 -23.50 -4.11 2.14
CA ASP A 109 -24.07 -5.45 2.10
C ASP A 109 -23.41 -6.39 1.07
N LYS A 110 -22.48 -5.89 0.23
CA LYS A 110 -21.89 -6.63 -0.90
C LYS A 110 -20.38 -6.52 -1.01
N VAL A 111 -19.79 -5.52 -0.39
CA VAL A 111 -18.36 -5.25 -0.42
C VAL A 111 -17.79 -5.34 0.98
N ASP A 112 -16.82 -6.20 1.16
CA ASP A 112 -16.26 -6.53 2.47
C ASP A 112 -15.11 -5.60 2.88
N LEU A 113 -14.40 -5.01 1.90
CA LEU A 113 -13.25 -4.14 2.16
C LEU A 113 -13.08 -3.14 1.03
N LEU A 114 -12.75 -1.89 1.37
CA LEU A 114 -12.27 -0.88 0.42
C LEU A 114 -10.78 -0.60 0.62
N MET A 115 -10.05 -0.50 -0.49
CA MET A 115 -8.62 -0.18 -0.52
C MET A 115 -8.37 1.03 -1.44
N PRO A 116 -8.60 2.26 -0.96
CA PRO A 116 -8.32 3.46 -1.72
C PRO A 116 -6.81 3.75 -1.78
N ARG A 117 -6.37 4.25 -2.93
CA ARG A 117 -5.03 4.78 -3.22
C ARG A 117 -5.17 6.10 -3.96
N GLY A 118 -4.70 7.17 -3.39
CA GLY A 118 -4.76 8.52 -3.94
C GLY A 118 -4.33 9.55 -2.92
N SER A 119 -4.74 10.79 -3.07
CA SER A 119 -4.44 11.87 -2.12
C SER A 119 -5.06 11.61 -0.74
N SER A 120 -4.47 12.20 0.30
CA SER A 120 -4.97 12.10 1.68
C SER A 120 -6.42 12.59 1.79
N GLU A 121 -6.77 13.64 1.04
CA GLU A 121 -8.14 14.18 0.99
C GLU A 121 -9.13 13.16 0.42
N PHE A 122 -8.74 12.48 -0.65
CA PHE A 122 -9.57 11.48 -1.30
C PHE A 122 -9.77 10.24 -0.41
N VAL A 123 -8.71 9.74 0.21
CA VAL A 123 -8.80 8.62 1.16
C VAL A 123 -9.67 8.99 2.36
N SER A 124 -9.51 10.19 2.91
CA SER A 124 -10.34 10.70 3.99
C SER A 124 -11.81 10.86 3.58
N TYR A 125 -12.07 11.30 2.34
CA TYR A 125 -13.43 11.35 1.80
C TYR A 125 -14.07 9.96 1.81
N ILE A 126 -13.40 8.94 1.31
CA ILE A 126 -13.89 7.57 1.30
C ILE A 126 -14.16 7.07 2.72
N GLN A 127 -13.21 7.24 3.64
CA GLN A 127 -13.35 6.81 5.03
C GLN A 127 -14.55 7.45 5.75
N ASN A 128 -14.87 8.70 5.41
CA ASN A 128 -15.96 9.43 6.05
C ASN A 128 -17.34 9.19 5.37
N ASN A 129 -17.38 8.57 4.21
CA ASN A 129 -18.61 8.40 3.43
C ASN A 129 -19.02 6.94 3.18
N THR A 130 -18.47 5.99 3.92
CA THR A 130 -18.87 4.57 3.81
C THR A 130 -18.97 3.90 5.18
N GLN A 131 -19.74 2.82 5.24
CA GLN A 131 -19.77 1.87 6.36
C GLN A 131 -18.88 0.63 6.09
N ILE A 132 -18.39 0.46 4.86
CA ILE A 132 -17.49 -0.62 4.49
C ILE A 132 -16.13 -0.39 5.19
N PRO A 133 -15.50 -1.40 5.78
CA PRO A 133 -14.13 -1.28 6.29
C PRO A 133 -13.18 -0.73 5.24
N VAL A 134 -12.36 0.28 5.60
CA VAL A 134 -11.42 0.92 4.69
C VAL A 134 -9.99 0.68 5.13
N LEU A 135 -9.21 0.02 4.28
CA LEU A 135 -7.76 -0.07 4.44
C LEU A 135 -7.10 1.04 3.60
N GLY A 136 -7.11 2.24 4.14
CA GLY A 136 -6.56 3.43 3.51
C GLY A 136 -5.29 3.92 4.20
N HIS A 137 -4.43 4.54 3.41
CA HIS A 137 -3.22 5.22 3.87
C HIS A 137 -3.35 6.69 3.50
N THR A 138 -3.44 7.56 4.50
CA THR A 138 -3.60 8.99 4.31
C THR A 138 -2.27 9.72 4.26
N GLU A 139 -1.38 9.44 5.20
CA GLU A 139 -0.06 10.06 5.30
C GLU A 139 0.94 9.06 5.87
N GLY A 140 2.18 9.07 5.34
CA GLY A 140 3.31 8.38 5.93
C GLY A 140 4.43 9.38 6.13
N ILE A 141 4.86 9.56 7.38
CA ILE A 141 6.04 10.35 7.72
C ILE A 141 7.15 9.36 8.03
N CYS A 142 8.09 9.24 7.10
CA CYS A 142 9.18 8.29 7.24
C CYS A 142 10.32 8.87 8.05
N HIS A 143 10.82 8.07 9.00
CA HIS A 143 11.85 8.48 9.92
C HIS A 143 13.11 7.64 9.73
N VAL A 144 14.27 8.28 9.80
CA VAL A 144 15.56 7.63 9.99
C VAL A 144 16.10 8.06 11.35
N TYR A 145 16.53 7.11 12.17
CA TYR A 145 17.20 7.38 13.45
C TYR A 145 18.65 6.94 13.39
N VAL A 146 19.55 7.87 13.67
CA VAL A 146 20.99 7.60 13.78
C VAL A 146 21.35 7.42 15.26
N ASP A 147 21.62 6.17 15.63
CA ASP A 147 22.00 5.78 16.99
C ASP A 147 23.46 6.11 17.31
N GLU A 148 23.79 6.20 18.60
CA GLU A 148 25.17 6.44 19.05
C GLU A 148 26.17 5.35 18.64
N ALA A 149 25.69 4.15 18.38
CA ALA A 149 26.49 3.01 17.94
C ALA A 149 26.52 2.84 16.40
N ALA A 150 25.91 3.76 15.65
CA ALA A 150 25.87 3.69 14.20
C ALA A 150 27.27 3.90 13.58
N ASP A 151 27.53 3.23 12.46
CA ASP A 151 28.59 3.61 11.54
C ASP A 151 28.16 4.90 10.85
N LEU A 152 28.84 6.01 11.14
CA LEU A 152 28.39 7.35 10.70
C LEU A 152 28.54 7.54 9.19
N GLU A 153 29.53 6.92 8.55
CA GLU A 153 29.70 6.98 7.09
C GLU A 153 28.54 6.25 6.39
N GLN A 154 28.19 5.06 6.87
CA GLN A 154 27.04 4.31 6.36
C GLN A 154 25.72 5.03 6.67
N ALA A 155 25.56 5.61 7.86
CA ALA A 155 24.37 6.35 8.25
C ALA A 155 24.13 7.58 7.36
N GLU A 156 25.19 8.29 6.99
CA GLU A 156 25.14 9.43 6.08
C GLU A 156 24.67 9.02 4.67
N GLU A 157 25.26 7.94 4.12
CA GLU A 157 24.83 7.42 2.83
C GLU A 157 23.36 7.01 2.83
N ILE A 158 22.92 6.28 3.86
CA ILE A 158 21.53 5.83 3.99
C ILE A 158 20.58 7.03 4.13
N ALA A 159 20.88 7.98 4.99
CA ALA A 159 20.05 9.15 5.20
C ALA A 159 19.92 9.98 3.92
N PHE A 160 21.03 10.20 3.22
CA PHE A 160 21.04 10.95 1.97
C PHE A 160 20.26 10.22 0.86
N ASP A 161 20.51 8.94 0.63
CA ASP A 161 19.83 8.16 -0.40
C ASP A 161 18.32 8.08 -0.12
N ALA A 162 17.93 7.83 1.13
CA ALA A 162 16.53 7.73 1.55
C ALA A 162 15.70 9.00 1.26
N LYS A 163 16.35 10.17 1.16
CA LYS A 163 15.70 11.44 0.80
C LYS A 163 15.80 11.76 -0.68
N VAL A 164 16.98 11.60 -1.28
CA VAL A 164 17.32 12.22 -2.56
C VAL A 164 17.08 11.29 -3.74
N GLN A 165 17.14 9.97 -3.55
CA GLN A 165 16.96 8.98 -4.62
C GLN A 165 15.66 9.20 -5.39
N TYR A 166 14.53 9.35 -4.69
CA TYR A 166 13.23 9.64 -5.30
C TYR A 166 12.29 10.33 -4.30
N PRO A 167 12.38 11.65 -4.14
CA PRO A 167 11.67 12.39 -3.09
C PRO A 167 10.14 12.45 -3.26
N ALA A 168 9.62 12.10 -4.45
CA ALA A 168 8.19 12.14 -4.74
C ALA A 168 7.40 10.92 -4.25
N VAL A 169 8.07 9.89 -3.70
CA VAL A 169 7.40 8.68 -3.20
C VAL A 169 7.07 8.79 -1.73
N CYS A 170 6.01 8.09 -1.32
CA CYS A 170 5.48 8.13 0.05
C CYS A 170 6.41 7.49 1.12
N ASN A 171 7.47 6.82 0.70
CA ASN A 171 8.49 6.23 1.57
C ASN A 171 9.84 6.96 1.55
N ALA A 172 9.91 8.15 0.93
CA ALA A 172 11.07 9.02 1.07
C ALA A 172 11.15 9.55 2.52
N VAL A 173 12.34 9.65 3.08
CA VAL A 173 12.52 10.14 4.44
C VAL A 173 12.12 11.61 4.56
N GLU A 174 11.43 11.94 5.62
CA GLU A 174 11.00 13.31 5.95
C GLU A 174 11.57 13.79 7.29
N THR A 175 11.83 12.86 8.19
CA THR A 175 12.36 13.16 9.51
C THR A 175 13.66 12.41 9.77
N LEU A 176 14.73 13.14 10.04
CA LEU A 176 16.02 12.59 10.47
C LEU A 176 16.19 12.88 11.97
N LEU A 177 16.24 11.82 12.75
CA LEU A 177 16.50 11.88 14.19
C LEU A 177 17.94 11.43 14.44
N VAL A 178 18.68 12.23 15.20
CA VAL A 178 20.09 11.95 15.49
C VAL A 178 20.32 11.92 16.99
N ASN A 179 20.99 10.88 17.46
CA ASN A 179 21.37 10.81 18.88
C ASN A 179 22.30 11.98 19.24
N GLU A 180 22.04 12.66 20.33
CA GLU A 180 22.80 13.84 20.81
C GLU A 180 24.31 13.60 20.84
N ARG A 181 24.77 12.40 21.19
CA ARG A 181 26.19 12.06 21.30
C ARG A 181 26.96 12.06 19.99
N VAL A 182 26.25 11.87 18.89
CA VAL A 182 26.87 11.83 17.55
C VAL A 182 26.46 13.01 16.67
N ALA A 183 25.56 13.84 17.12
CA ALA A 183 24.99 14.94 16.36
C ALA A 183 26.07 15.93 15.88
N GLU A 184 26.99 16.36 16.76
CA GLU A 184 28.06 17.30 16.39
C GLU A 184 29.00 16.76 15.31
N THR A 185 29.16 15.43 15.22
CA THR A 185 30.05 14.79 14.24
C THR A 185 29.29 14.46 12.94
N PHE A 186 28.03 14.03 13.05
CA PHE A 186 27.24 13.53 11.92
C PHE A 186 26.55 14.64 11.12
N LEU A 187 25.97 15.63 11.82
CA LEU A 187 25.12 16.64 11.16
C LEU A 187 25.87 17.50 10.13
N PRO A 188 27.11 17.97 10.36
CA PRO A 188 27.77 18.84 9.38
C PRO A 188 27.89 18.19 7.98
N ASP A 189 28.27 16.94 7.91
CA ASP A 189 28.53 16.23 6.64
C ASP A 189 27.21 15.94 5.90
N VAL A 190 26.19 15.43 6.59
CA VAL A 190 24.91 15.14 5.98
C VAL A 190 24.15 16.41 5.55
N VAL A 191 24.27 17.52 6.33
CA VAL A 191 23.68 18.82 5.98
C VAL A 191 24.32 19.37 4.71
N GLU A 192 25.66 19.35 4.59
CA GLU A 192 26.36 19.80 3.37
C GLU A 192 25.86 19.05 2.15
N ARG A 193 25.67 17.74 2.25
CA ARG A 193 25.14 16.91 1.14
C ARG A 193 23.70 17.26 0.79
N TYR A 194 22.85 17.45 1.79
CA TYR A 194 21.45 17.85 1.54
C TYR A 194 21.34 19.24 0.90
N GLU A 195 22.14 20.20 1.36
CA GLU A 195 22.17 21.55 0.75
C GLU A 195 22.66 21.48 -0.70
N ALA A 196 23.70 20.70 -1.00
CA ALA A 196 24.19 20.49 -2.36
C ALA A 196 23.11 19.86 -3.27
N ALA A 197 22.22 19.05 -2.71
CA ALA A 197 21.08 18.45 -3.42
C ALA A 197 19.81 19.34 -3.42
N SER A 198 19.91 20.59 -2.91
CA SER A 198 18.78 21.53 -2.80
C SER A 198 17.63 21.03 -1.94
N VAL A 199 17.92 20.26 -0.90
CA VAL A 199 16.93 19.85 0.11
C VAL A 199 16.76 20.98 1.12
N GLU A 200 15.51 21.41 1.36
CA GLU A 200 15.17 22.33 2.44
C GLU A 200 15.25 21.60 3.79
N LEU A 201 16.05 22.14 4.71
CA LEU A 201 16.21 21.59 6.06
C LEU A 201 15.49 22.46 7.09
N ARG A 202 14.83 21.81 8.01
CA ARG A 202 14.20 22.44 9.18
C ARG A 202 14.66 21.69 10.43
N GLY A 203 15.34 22.39 11.32
CA GLY A 203 15.82 21.83 12.58
C GLY A 203 15.02 22.37 13.79
N ASP A 204 15.23 21.72 14.92
CA ASP A 204 14.85 22.24 16.23
C ASP A 204 15.90 23.25 16.76
N GLU A 205 15.77 23.69 18.01
CA GLU A 205 16.67 24.65 18.65
C GLU A 205 17.88 23.98 19.35
N ALA A 206 18.01 22.63 19.27
CA ALA A 206 19.03 21.87 19.98
C ALA A 206 20.37 21.81 19.25
#